data_c905abe4eb5d61205a37e43c292999e8
#
_entry.id   c905abe4eb5d61205a37e43c292999e8
#
_cell.length_a   1.000
_cell.length_b   1.000
_cell.length_c   1.000
_cell.angle_alpha   90.00
_cell.angle_beta   90.00
_cell.angle_gamma   90.00
#
_symmetry.space_group_name_H-M   'P 1'
#
loop_
_entity.id
_entity.type
_entity.pdbx_description
1 polymer ?
#
loop_
_entity_poly.entity_id
_entity_poly.type
_entity_poly.pdbx_seq_one_letter_code
_entity_poly.pdbx_strand_id
1 'polypeptide(L)'
;MNLYTSHQNKIIGSIDRAVTNLAQIHPLNNSYYAQCLEIFEANSNQRLGLLGWLEANIVAKMSQDANAILSVGCGTGAFDECILEYARARMKQVTYLGIEPNEISGAEFSQIMGKQASDQVDVSVLLQKFGEQVFENQFDLILFVHSIYYLEDRNDAIDAALKALKPGGELVIVIAPDEELNTVASLMWQRQMDQKSWFSDDVRAHFDARGLDYGETRVSANLNAEECFGEPTEVGQNIVDFIVQTRTDQLPTGSRNDISDFLMSITKGQGATTCLPHPVDIFRCKKP
;
A
#
# COMPACT_ATOMS: atom_id res chain seq x y z
N MET A 1 14.63 19.40 -2.56
CA MET A 1 13.84 20.30 -3.42
C MET A 1 12.54 20.58 -2.70
N ASN A 2 12.04 21.81 -2.63
CA ASN A 2 10.78 22.07 -1.92
C ASN A 2 9.62 21.58 -2.81
N LEU A 3 8.95 20.51 -2.43
CA LEU A 3 7.89 19.86 -3.23
C LEU A 3 6.64 20.74 -3.35
N TYR A 4 6.46 21.66 -2.40
CA TYR A 4 5.24 22.45 -2.26
C TYR A 4 5.47 23.94 -2.42
N THR A 5 4.44 24.65 -2.88
CA THR A 5 4.42 26.12 -2.95
C THR A 5 4.42 26.73 -1.54
N SER A 6 4.75 28.02 -1.45
CA SER A 6 4.68 28.74 -0.16
C SER A 6 3.29 28.71 0.47
N HIS A 7 2.23 28.67 -0.35
CA HIS A 7 0.85 28.57 0.12
C HIS A 7 0.56 27.19 0.72
N GLN A 8 0.90 26.13 0.00
CA GLN A 8 0.74 24.73 0.47
C GLN A 8 1.54 24.48 1.76
N ASN A 9 2.76 24.96 1.85
CA ASN A 9 3.57 24.85 3.07
C ASN A 9 2.93 25.55 4.28
N LYS A 10 2.22 26.67 4.08
CA LYS A 10 1.46 27.33 5.16
C LYS A 10 0.29 26.47 5.63
N ILE A 11 -0.46 25.86 4.70
CA ILE A 11 -1.58 24.98 5.03
C ILE A 11 -1.07 23.75 5.78
N ILE A 12 -0.03 23.08 5.27
CA ILE A 12 0.62 21.94 5.94
C ILE A 12 1.03 22.30 7.37
N GLY A 13 1.71 23.44 7.55
CA GLY A 13 2.10 23.93 8.88
C GLY A 13 0.92 24.32 9.78
N SER A 14 -0.25 24.65 9.22
CA SER A 14 -1.49 24.86 9.99
C SER A 14 -2.07 23.53 10.46
N ILE A 15 -2.15 22.54 9.56
CA ILE A 15 -2.59 21.18 9.87
C ILE A 15 -1.70 20.58 10.97
N ASP A 16 -0.38 20.63 10.81
CA ASP A 16 0.60 20.10 11.77
C ASP A 16 0.40 20.69 13.17
N ARG A 17 0.30 22.02 13.27
CA ARG A 17 0.02 22.68 14.57
C ARG A 17 -1.31 22.28 15.15
N ALA A 18 -2.36 22.19 14.32
CA ALA A 18 -3.68 21.81 14.79
C ALA A 18 -3.69 20.37 15.32
N VAL A 19 -3.09 19.44 14.56
CA VAL A 19 -2.97 18.02 14.91
C VAL A 19 -2.14 17.84 16.21
N THR A 20 -1.03 18.57 16.35
CA THR A 20 -0.17 18.53 17.54
C THR A 20 -0.92 18.99 18.79
N ASN A 21 -1.86 19.92 18.67
CA ASN A 21 -2.64 20.45 19.78
C ASN A 21 -3.88 19.61 20.12
N LEU A 22 -4.23 18.60 19.33
CA LEU A 22 -5.33 17.69 19.66
C LEU A 22 -4.94 16.77 20.83
N ALA A 23 -5.85 16.63 21.79
CA ALA A 23 -5.63 15.74 22.94
C ALA A 23 -5.43 14.29 22.48
N GLN A 24 -6.23 13.86 21.53
CA GLN A 24 -6.16 12.52 20.94
C GLN A 24 -6.74 12.54 19.51
N ILE A 25 -6.15 11.73 18.64
CA ILE A 25 -6.71 11.40 17.32
C ILE A 25 -6.94 9.90 17.33
N HIS A 26 -8.20 9.49 17.13
CA HIS A 26 -8.54 8.08 17.07
C HIS A 26 -8.40 7.55 15.65
N PRO A 27 -7.71 6.43 15.44
CA PRO A 27 -7.69 5.76 14.16
C PRO A 27 -9.10 5.28 13.79
N LEU A 28 -9.32 5.02 12.51
CA LEU A 28 -10.54 4.38 12.04
C LEU A 28 -10.69 3.00 12.69
N ASN A 29 -11.90 2.65 13.15
CA ASN A 29 -12.16 1.29 13.61
C ASN A 29 -12.16 0.32 12.40
N ASN A 30 -11.93 -0.96 12.63
CA ASN A 30 -11.70 -1.95 11.59
C ASN A 30 -12.82 -2.02 10.53
N SER A 31 -14.08 -1.94 10.93
CA SER A 31 -15.22 -2.03 9.99
C SER A 31 -15.34 -0.76 9.14
N TYR A 32 -15.19 0.41 9.75
CA TYR A 32 -15.23 1.67 9.02
C TYR A 32 -14.00 1.87 8.14
N TYR A 33 -12.83 1.43 8.60
CA TYR A 33 -11.62 1.40 7.78
C TYR A 33 -11.83 0.56 6.51
N ALA A 34 -12.39 -0.64 6.64
CA ALA A 34 -12.66 -1.51 5.49
C ALA A 34 -13.63 -0.86 4.49
N GLN A 35 -14.69 -0.21 4.98
CA GLN A 35 -15.62 0.55 4.14
C GLN A 35 -14.93 1.71 3.41
N CYS A 36 -14.13 2.50 4.13
CA CYS A 36 -13.40 3.63 3.55
C CYS A 36 -12.38 3.15 2.51
N LEU A 37 -11.66 2.04 2.78
CA LEU A 37 -10.71 1.44 1.86
C LEU A 37 -11.39 0.98 0.56
N GLU A 38 -12.52 0.28 0.66
CA GLU A 38 -13.26 -0.21 -0.51
C GLU A 38 -13.69 0.96 -1.42
N ILE A 39 -14.25 2.03 -0.82
CA ILE A 39 -14.66 3.22 -1.56
C ILE A 39 -13.46 3.95 -2.17
N PHE A 40 -12.38 4.10 -1.41
CA PHE A 40 -11.14 4.72 -1.89
C PHE A 40 -10.55 3.96 -3.08
N GLU A 41 -10.47 2.65 -2.99
CA GLU A 41 -9.95 1.79 -4.06
C GLU A 41 -10.84 1.80 -5.30
N ALA A 42 -12.16 1.80 -5.13
CA ALA A 42 -13.11 1.91 -6.24
C ALA A 42 -12.99 3.23 -7.02
N ASN A 43 -12.50 4.28 -6.37
CA ASN A 43 -12.28 5.60 -6.97
C ASN A 43 -10.83 5.82 -7.45
N SER A 44 -9.92 4.84 -7.30
CA SER A 44 -8.53 4.94 -7.72
C SER A 44 -8.22 4.00 -8.89
N ASN A 45 -7.41 4.48 -9.84
CA ASN A 45 -6.89 3.63 -10.91
C ASN A 45 -5.50 3.03 -10.60
N GLN A 46 -4.98 3.20 -9.37
CA GLN A 46 -3.65 2.76 -8.98
C GLN A 46 -3.48 1.25 -9.12
N ARG A 47 -4.45 0.45 -8.63
CA ARG A 47 -4.39 -1.02 -8.70
C ARG A 47 -4.27 -1.54 -10.12
N LEU A 48 -5.02 -0.95 -11.08
CA LEU A 48 -4.94 -1.35 -12.48
C LEU A 48 -3.55 -1.07 -13.08
N GLY A 49 -2.99 0.10 -12.82
CA GLY A 49 -1.65 0.46 -13.27
C GLY A 49 -0.57 -0.45 -12.65
N LEU A 50 -0.71 -0.74 -11.36
CA LEU A 50 0.20 -1.61 -10.63
C LEU A 50 0.15 -3.06 -11.14
N LEU A 51 -1.04 -3.62 -11.32
CA LEU A 51 -1.22 -4.98 -11.86
C LEU A 51 -0.60 -5.12 -13.24
N GLY A 52 -0.86 -4.18 -14.17
CA GLY A 52 -0.26 -4.20 -15.48
C GLY A 52 1.27 -4.09 -15.43
N TRP A 53 1.79 -3.30 -14.51
CA TRP A 53 3.24 -3.19 -14.32
C TRP A 53 3.84 -4.49 -13.77
N LEU A 54 3.23 -5.11 -12.74
CA LEU A 54 3.67 -6.38 -12.16
C LEU A 54 3.63 -7.51 -13.18
N GLU A 55 2.56 -7.61 -13.96
CA GLU A 55 2.46 -8.58 -15.04
C GLU A 55 3.64 -8.46 -16.02
N ALA A 56 3.85 -7.25 -16.56
CA ALA A 56 4.85 -7.02 -17.61
C ALA A 56 6.30 -7.10 -17.10
N ASN A 57 6.56 -6.68 -15.89
CA ASN A 57 7.93 -6.51 -15.39
C ASN A 57 8.38 -7.60 -14.43
N ILE A 58 7.48 -8.30 -13.79
CA ILE A 58 7.77 -9.36 -12.83
C ILE A 58 7.31 -10.72 -13.38
N VAL A 59 5.99 -10.96 -13.43
CA VAL A 59 5.43 -12.29 -13.75
C VAL A 59 5.87 -12.77 -15.14
N ALA A 60 5.87 -11.89 -16.13
CA ALA A 60 6.30 -12.23 -17.51
C ALA A 60 7.79 -12.63 -17.62
N LYS A 61 8.60 -12.27 -16.62
CA LYS A 61 10.05 -12.56 -16.60
C LYS A 61 10.42 -13.74 -15.69
N MET A 62 9.48 -14.28 -14.94
CA MET A 62 9.69 -15.47 -14.12
C MET A 62 9.82 -16.73 -14.97
N SER A 63 10.34 -17.80 -14.39
CA SER A 63 10.42 -19.11 -15.02
C SER A 63 9.04 -19.58 -15.48
N GLN A 64 8.98 -20.28 -16.62
CA GLN A 64 7.75 -20.93 -17.07
C GLN A 64 7.53 -22.31 -16.41
N ASP A 65 8.46 -22.80 -15.62
CA ASP A 65 8.33 -24.11 -14.96
C ASP A 65 7.56 -23.98 -13.63
N ALA A 66 8.24 -24.09 -12.51
CA ALA A 66 7.63 -24.01 -11.18
C ALA A 66 8.11 -22.75 -10.46
N ASN A 67 7.20 -22.04 -9.83
CA ASN A 67 7.51 -20.86 -9.03
C ASN A 67 6.77 -20.88 -7.70
N ALA A 68 7.45 -20.41 -6.66
CA ALA A 68 6.88 -20.16 -5.35
C ALA A 68 6.79 -18.65 -5.08
N ILE A 69 5.60 -18.16 -4.79
CA ILE A 69 5.29 -16.76 -4.55
C ILE A 69 4.84 -16.60 -3.10
N LEU A 70 5.38 -15.62 -2.40
CA LEU A 70 4.95 -15.21 -1.07
C LEU A 70 4.37 -13.79 -1.13
N SER A 71 3.15 -13.62 -0.64
CA SER A 71 2.54 -12.30 -0.43
C SER A 71 2.44 -12.00 1.05
N VAL A 72 3.11 -10.96 1.51
CA VAL A 72 3.15 -10.55 2.93
C VAL A 72 2.16 -9.43 3.19
N GLY A 73 1.23 -9.67 4.13
CA GLY A 73 0.08 -8.80 4.37
C GLY A 73 -0.88 -8.86 3.18
N CYS A 74 -1.22 -10.07 2.76
CA CYS A 74 -2.02 -10.33 1.55
C CYS A 74 -3.49 -9.89 1.67
N GLY A 75 -3.94 -9.53 2.88
CA GLY A 75 -5.32 -9.10 3.11
C GLY A 75 -6.33 -10.15 2.66
N THR A 76 -7.36 -9.74 1.95
CA THR A 76 -8.42 -10.61 1.43
C THR A 76 -8.01 -11.44 0.21
N GLY A 77 -6.84 -11.17 -0.38
CA GLY A 77 -6.37 -11.86 -1.58
C GLY A 77 -6.95 -11.36 -2.91
N ALA A 78 -7.79 -10.34 -2.89
CA ALA A 78 -8.41 -9.82 -4.13
C ALA A 78 -7.38 -9.27 -5.14
N PHE A 79 -6.28 -8.69 -4.66
CA PHE A 79 -5.17 -8.26 -5.50
C PHE A 79 -4.30 -9.45 -5.94
N ASP A 80 -4.07 -10.38 -5.02
CA ASP A 80 -3.26 -11.58 -5.23
C ASP A 80 -3.90 -12.53 -6.24
N GLU A 81 -5.23 -12.59 -6.31
CA GLU A 81 -5.96 -13.38 -7.30
C GLU A 81 -5.57 -12.99 -8.73
N CYS A 82 -5.47 -11.69 -9.01
CA CYS A 82 -5.05 -11.20 -10.34
C CYS A 82 -3.58 -11.61 -10.65
N ILE A 83 -2.69 -11.53 -9.65
CA ILE A 83 -1.29 -11.94 -9.83
C ILE A 83 -1.21 -13.45 -10.09
N LEU A 84 -1.98 -14.24 -9.34
CA LEU A 84 -2.05 -15.68 -9.53
C LEU A 84 -2.61 -16.04 -10.91
N GLU A 85 -3.60 -15.32 -11.42
CA GLU A 85 -4.13 -15.52 -12.77
C GLU A 85 -3.06 -15.28 -13.84
N TYR A 86 -2.25 -14.23 -13.71
CA TYR A 86 -1.13 -13.99 -14.62
C TYR A 86 -0.07 -15.09 -14.53
N ALA A 87 0.24 -15.55 -13.31
CA ALA A 87 1.21 -16.61 -13.08
C ALA A 87 0.76 -17.95 -13.70
N ARG A 88 -0.46 -18.40 -13.39
CA ARG A 88 -1.00 -19.69 -13.90
C ARG A 88 -1.15 -19.72 -15.41
N ALA A 89 -1.35 -18.58 -16.05
CA ALA A 89 -1.44 -18.51 -17.52
C ALA A 89 -0.08 -18.75 -18.21
N ARG A 90 1.03 -18.69 -17.47
CA ARG A 90 2.39 -18.73 -18.01
C ARG A 90 3.25 -19.87 -17.47
N MET A 91 2.98 -20.32 -16.26
CA MET A 91 3.81 -21.25 -15.48
C MET A 91 3.15 -22.63 -15.40
N LYS A 92 3.96 -23.68 -15.39
CA LYS A 92 3.48 -25.06 -15.26
C LYS A 92 2.97 -25.38 -13.86
N GLN A 93 3.63 -24.80 -12.84
CA GLN A 93 3.24 -24.94 -11.44
C GLN A 93 3.45 -23.64 -10.68
N VAL A 94 2.51 -23.31 -9.80
CA VAL A 94 2.58 -22.14 -8.90
C VAL A 94 2.24 -22.59 -7.49
N THR A 95 3.14 -22.32 -6.55
CA THR A 95 2.83 -22.36 -5.12
C THR A 95 2.65 -20.91 -4.64
N TYR A 96 1.50 -20.57 -4.11
CA TYR A 96 1.18 -19.23 -3.65
C TYR A 96 0.89 -19.25 -2.15
N LEU A 97 1.73 -18.60 -1.36
CA LEU A 97 1.58 -18.48 0.09
C LEU A 97 1.23 -17.03 0.45
N GLY A 98 0.11 -16.83 1.14
CA GLY A 98 -0.24 -15.58 1.80
C GLY A 98 0.20 -15.61 3.27
N ILE A 99 0.59 -14.44 3.82
CA ILE A 99 0.73 -14.24 5.26
C ILE A 99 -0.16 -13.06 5.64
N GLU A 100 -1.11 -13.28 6.55
CA GLU A 100 -2.07 -12.28 7.01
C GLU A 100 -2.44 -12.53 8.47
N PRO A 101 -2.13 -11.59 9.41
CA PRO A 101 -2.46 -11.79 10.82
C PRO A 101 -3.94 -11.60 11.15
N ASN A 102 -4.72 -10.92 10.29
CA ASN A 102 -6.15 -10.73 10.50
C ASN A 102 -6.93 -11.97 10.06
N GLU A 103 -7.55 -12.65 11.01
CA GLU A 103 -8.29 -13.91 10.75
C GLU A 103 -9.44 -13.74 9.75
N ILE A 104 -10.13 -12.59 9.74
CA ILE A 104 -11.24 -12.31 8.82
C ILE A 104 -10.70 -12.20 7.40
N SER A 105 -9.71 -11.35 7.20
CA SER A 105 -9.08 -11.15 5.89
C SER A 105 -8.44 -12.45 5.37
N GLY A 106 -7.75 -13.20 6.23
CA GLY A 106 -7.16 -14.49 5.86
C GLY A 106 -8.18 -15.56 5.52
N ALA A 107 -9.37 -15.56 6.17
CA ALA A 107 -10.47 -16.45 5.79
C ALA A 107 -11.03 -16.07 4.40
N GLU A 108 -11.17 -14.79 4.10
CA GLU A 108 -11.56 -14.31 2.78
C GLU A 108 -10.50 -14.65 1.71
N PHE A 109 -9.20 -14.48 2.03
CA PHE A 109 -8.10 -14.92 1.16
C PHE A 109 -8.26 -16.42 0.82
N SER A 110 -8.49 -17.26 1.83
CA SER A 110 -8.68 -18.70 1.62
C SER A 110 -9.88 -18.99 0.72
N GLN A 111 -10.96 -18.22 0.85
CA GLN A 111 -12.15 -18.37 0.03
C GLN A 111 -11.93 -17.89 -1.42
N ILE A 112 -11.27 -16.77 -1.63
CA ILE A 112 -11.00 -16.19 -2.96
C ILE A 112 -9.97 -17.03 -3.68
N MET A 113 -8.79 -17.17 -3.10
CA MET A 113 -7.63 -17.82 -3.70
C MET A 113 -7.79 -19.34 -3.78
N GLY A 114 -8.48 -19.97 -2.82
CA GLY A 114 -8.76 -21.41 -2.82
C GLY A 114 -9.58 -21.89 -4.02
N LYS A 115 -10.37 -21.01 -4.65
CA LYS A 115 -11.09 -21.32 -5.91
C LYS A 115 -10.14 -21.51 -7.09
N GLN A 116 -8.92 -21.01 -7.00
CA GLN A 116 -7.89 -21.10 -8.03
C GLN A 116 -7.02 -22.38 -7.88
N ALA A 117 -7.16 -23.11 -6.75
CA ALA A 117 -6.39 -24.32 -6.48
C ALA A 117 -6.69 -25.41 -7.54
N SER A 118 -5.66 -26.09 -7.99
CA SER A 118 -5.72 -27.14 -9.03
C SER A 118 -4.45 -27.99 -8.97
N ASP A 119 -4.31 -28.98 -9.85
CA ASP A 119 -3.06 -29.76 -9.97
C ASP A 119 -1.83 -28.89 -10.32
N GLN A 120 -2.07 -27.69 -10.89
CA GLN A 120 -1.01 -26.74 -11.24
C GLN A 120 -0.80 -25.65 -10.17
N VAL A 121 -1.76 -25.43 -9.29
CA VAL A 121 -1.78 -24.29 -8.37
C VAL A 121 -2.04 -24.77 -6.95
N ASP A 122 -1.05 -24.60 -6.10
CA ASP A 122 -1.16 -24.78 -4.66
C ASP A 122 -1.26 -23.41 -3.96
N VAL A 123 -2.32 -23.22 -3.15
CA VAL A 123 -2.58 -21.97 -2.44
C VAL A 123 -2.74 -22.24 -0.96
N SER A 124 -2.10 -21.44 -0.15
CA SER A 124 -2.27 -21.48 1.31
C SER A 124 -2.11 -20.09 1.92
N VAL A 125 -2.61 -19.92 3.15
CA VAL A 125 -2.41 -18.72 3.96
C VAL A 125 -2.00 -19.09 5.36
N LEU A 126 -1.06 -18.32 5.94
CA LEU A 126 -0.68 -18.41 7.34
C LEU A 126 -1.29 -17.22 8.10
N LEU A 127 -2.14 -17.53 9.08
CA LEU A 127 -2.80 -16.54 9.95
C LEU A 127 -1.84 -16.15 11.09
N GLN A 128 -0.79 -15.41 10.73
CA GLN A 128 0.28 -15.02 11.66
C GLN A 128 0.98 -13.75 11.18
N LYS A 129 1.80 -13.14 12.03
CA LYS A 129 2.68 -12.04 11.62
C LYS A 129 3.85 -12.58 10.79
N PHE A 130 4.29 -11.80 9.81
CA PHE A 130 5.52 -12.11 9.09
C PHE A 130 6.72 -12.01 10.03
N GLY A 131 7.57 -13.05 10.02
CA GLY A 131 8.71 -13.19 10.94
C GLY A 131 8.49 -14.21 12.07
N GLU A 132 7.25 -14.63 12.37
CA GLU A 132 7.00 -15.72 13.32
C GLU A 132 7.50 -17.07 12.80
N GLN A 133 7.48 -17.26 11.49
CA GLN A 133 8.08 -18.41 10.83
C GLN A 133 9.28 -17.96 9.99
N VAL A 134 10.38 -18.68 10.11
CA VAL A 134 11.59 -18.43 9.34
C VAL A 134 11.53 -19.20 8.02
N PHE A 135 11.76 -18.50 6.93
CA PHE A 135 11.89 -19.08 5.59
C PHE A 135 13.30 -18.85 5.08
N GLU A 136 13.86 -19.85 4.40
CA GLU A 136 15.18 -19.74 3.78
C GLU A 136 15.17 -20.35 2.38
N ASN A 137 15.55 -19.59 1.36
CA ASN A 137 15.69 -20.05 -0.02
C ASN A 137 14.46 -20.80 -0.57
N GLN A 138 13.24 -20.30 -0.29
CA GLN A 138 11.99 -20.99 -0.63
C GLN A 138 11.22 -20.32 -1.76
N PHE A 139 11.33 -19.00 -1.92
CA PHE A 139 10.48 -18.24 -2.82
C PHE A 139 11.24 -17.68 -4.01
N ASP A 140 10.61 -17.69 -5.17
CA ASP A 140 11.08 -17.06 -6.40
C ASP A 140 10.67 -15.58 -6.45
N LEU A 141 9.54 -15.24 -5.79
CA LEU A 141 9.01 -13.89 -5.68
C LEU A 141 8.45 -13.66 -4.28
N ILE A 142 8.78 -12.52 -3.69
CA ILE A 142 8.16 -12.04 -2.45
C ILE A 142 7.58 -10.65 -2.70
N LEU A 143 6.33 -10.45 -2.31
CA LEU A 143 5.57 -9.24 -2.50
C LEU A 143 5.20 -8.61 -1.16
N PHE A 144 5.43 -7.31 -1.03
CA PHE A 144 4.80 -6.42 -0.06
C PHE A 144 4.02 -5.37 -0.83
N VAL A 145 2.69 -5.52 -0.89
CA VAL A 145 1.84 -4.57 -1.61
C VAL A 145 1.04 -3.76 -0.60
N HIS A 146 1.44 -2.53 -0.37
CA HIS A 146 0.84 -1.65 0.64
C HIS A 146 0.72 -2.28 2.03
N SER A 147 1.64 -3.16 2.41
CA SER A 147 1.58 -3.92 3.66
C SER A 147 2.73 -3.64 4.61
N ILE A 148 3.88 -3.19 4.11
CA ILE A 148 5.09 -2.97 4.93
C ILE A 148 4.89 -1.91 6.02
N TYR A 149 3.93 -0.99 5.86
CA TYR A 149 3.60 0.04 6.85
C TYR A 149 3.22 -0.53 8.22
N TYR A 150 2.58 -1.70 8.23
CA TYR A 150 1.96 -2.31 9.41
C TYR A 150 2.89 -3.25 10.18
N LEU A 151 4.10 -3.49 9.65
CA LEU A 151 5.09 -4.34 10.31
C LEU A 151 5.78 -3.58 11.46
N GLU A 152 6.04 -4.28 12.57
CA GLU A 152 6.68 -3.70 13.75
C GLU A 152 8.14 -3.36 13.47
N ASP A 153 8.90 -4.31 12.96
CA ASP A 153 10.28 -4.11 12.51
C ASP A 153 10.40 -4.29 11.00
N ARG A 154 10.32 -3.19 10.28
CA ARG A 154 10.29 -3.15 8.82
C ARG A 154 11.65 -3.49 8.21
N ASN A 155 12.74 -3.10 8.89
CA ASN A 155 14.10 -3.40 8.45
C ASN A 155 14.35 -4.90 8.54
N ASP A 156 14.02 -5.52 9.67
CA ASP A 156 14.16 -6.96 9.87
C ASP A 156 13.25 -7.76 8.93
N ALA A 157 12.05 -7.22 8.62
CA ALA A 157 11.16 -7.85 7.66
C ALA A 157 11.74 -7.88 6.24
N ILE A 158 12.37 -6.80 5.78
CA ILE A 158 13.06 -6.78 4.48
C ILE A 158 14.22 -7.79 4.48
N ASP A 159 15.02 -7.80 5.52
CA ASP A 159 16.14 -8.73 5.65
C ASP A 159 15.67 -10.20 5.70
N ALA A 160 14.57 -10.48 6.39
CA ALA A 160 13.95 -11.81 6.44
C ALA A 160 13.41 -12.23 5.06
N ALA A 161 12.78 -11.30 4.34
CA ALA A 161 12.31 -11.55 2.98
C ALA A 161 13.47 -11.87 2.03
N LEU A 162 14.59 -11.13 2.09
CA LEU A 162 15.77 -11.42 1.30
C LEU A 162 16.39 -12.79 1.63
N LYS A 163 16.36 -13.23 2.90
CA LYS A 163 16.80 -14.59 3.28
C LYS A 163 15.86 -15.66 2.72
N ALA A 164 14.55 -15.40 2.74
CA ALA A 164 13.52 -16.31 2.27
C ALA A 164 13.53 -16.53 0.75
N LEU A 165 14.04 -15.58 -0.04
CA LEU A 165 14.21 -15.73 -1.48
C LEU A 165 15.22 -16.82 -1.83
N LYS A 166 14.96 -17.55 -2.91
CA LYS A 166 15.96 -18.38 -3.60
C LYS A 166 17.04 -17.49 -4.24
N PRO A 167 18.26 -18.02 -4.52
CA PRO A 167 19.21 -17.33 -5.38
C PRO A 167 18.56 -16.95 -6.71
N GLY A 168 18.70 -15.69 -7.13
CA GLY A 168 18.02 -15.13 -8.31
C GLY A 168 16.55 -14.77 -8.13
N GLY A 169 15.94 -15.08 -6.98
CA GLY A 169 14.57 -14.65 -6.62
C GLY A 169 14.47 -13.14 -6.41
N GLU A 170 13.28 -12.60 -6.47
CA GLU A 170 13.03 -11.16 -6.48
C GLU A 170 12.12 -10.73 -5.34
N LEU A 171 12.54 -9.70 -4.58
CA LEU A 171 11.72 -8.97 -3.63
C LEU A 171 11.10 -7.77 -4.34
N VAL A 172 9.80 -7.58 -4.20
CA VAL A 172 9.07 -6.42 -4.69
C VAL A 172 8.33 -5.76 -3.53
N ILE A 173 8.63 -4.49 -3.29
CA ILE A 173 7.94 -3.66 -2.29
C ILE A 173 7.20 -2.55 -3.01
N VAL A 174 5.89 -2.51 -2.85
CA VAL A 174 5.00 -1.47 -3.35
C VAL A 174 4.59 -0.60 -2.19
N ILE A 175 4.95 0.68 -2.25
CA ILE A 175 4.79 1.61 -1.13
C ILE A 175 4.47 3.03 -1.63
N ALA A 176 3.69 3.77 -0.85
CA ALA A 176 3.37 5.16 -1.16
C ALA A 176 4.58 6.09 -0.96
N PRO A 177 4.74 7.16 -1.75
CA PRO A 177 5.67 8.25 -1.44
C PRO A 177 5.11 9.16 -0.34
N ASP A 178 6.00 9.82 0.45
CA ASP A 178 5.61 10.86 1.43
C ASP A 178 5.39 12.20 0.71
N GLU A 179 4.44 12.24 -0.17
CA GLU A 179 4.08 13.43 -0.94
C GLU A 179 2.60 13.43 -1.32
N GLU A 180 2.11 14.57 -1.80
CA GLU A 180 0.74 14.76 -2.26
C GLU A 180 -0.30 14.40 -1.17
N LEU A 181 -1.25 13.52 -1.44
CA LEU A 181 -2.28 13.14 -0.46
C LEU A 181 -1.69 12.48 0.81
N ASN A 182 -0.55 11.78 0.67
CA ASN A 182 0.10 11.09 1.78
C ASN A 182 0.76 12.04 2.79
N THR A 183 1.00 13.30 2.44
CA THR A 183 1.53 14.30 3.37
C THR A 183 0.60 14.52 4.57
N VAL A 184 -0.72 14.57 4.34
CA VAL A 184 -1.68 14.70 5.44
C VAL A 184 -1.79 13.40 6.24
N ALA A 185 -1.78 12.25 5.55
CA ALA A 185 -1.75 10.94 6.19
C ALA A 185 -0.54 10.82 7.14
N SER A 186 0.65 11.24 6.69
CA SER A 186 1.89 11.22 7.48
C SER A 186 1.76 12.00 8.79
N LEU A 187 1.23 13.21 8.73
CA LEU A 187 1.02 14.06 9.92
C LEU A 187 0.05 13.41 10.92
N MET A 188 -1.03 12.81 10.42
CA MET A 188 -2.03 12.15 11.28
C MET A 188 -1.46 10.88 11.91
N TRP A 189 -0.80 10.04 11.15
CA TRP A 189 -0.22 8.79 11.63
C TRP A 189 0.85 9.00 12.69
N GLN A 190 1.73 9.97 12.49
CA GLN A 190 2.75 10.30 13.48
C GLN A 190 2.13 10.64 14.83
N ARG A 191 0.98 11.29 14.83
CA ARG A 191 0.27 11.66 16.06
C ARG A 191 -0.52 10.50 16.68
N GLN A 192 -1.08 9.60 15.84
CA GLN A 192 -1.86 8.46 16.31
C GLN A 192 -1.00 7.37 16.92
N MET A 193 0.13 7.05 16.26
CA MET A 193 0.94 5.87 16.55
C MET A 193 2.20 6.18 17.36
N ASP A 194 2.51 7.47 17.61
CA ASP A 194 3.79 7.93 18.20
C ASP A 194 5.02 7.35 17.47
N GLN A 195 4.84 7.02 16.20
CA GLN A 195 5.87 6.48 15.32
C GLN A 195 5.80 7.16 13.96
N LYS A 196 6.97 7.36 13.36
CA LYS A 196 7.05 7.82 11.97
C LYS A 196 6.50 6.74 11.05
N SER A 197 5.56 7.13 10.18
CA SER A 197 5.13 6.26 9.07
C SER A 197 6.29 6.01 8.12
N TRP A 198 6.34 4.83 7.53
CA TRP A 198 7.26 4.52 6.46
C TRP A 198 6.67 4.91 5.10
N PHE A 199 7.55 5.42 4.25
CA PHE A 199 7.27 5.76 2.86
C PHE A 199 8.43 5.31 1.97
N SER A 200 8.37 5.61 0.69
CA SER A 200 9.39 5.23 -0.29
C SER A 200 10.81 5.59 0.14
N ASP A 201 11.01 6.77 0.73
CA ASP A 201 12.32 7.24 1.18
C ASP A 201 12.93 6.34 2.27
N ASP A 202 12.11 5.75 3.12
CA ASP A 202 12.59 4.86 4.19
C ASP A 202 13.06 3.51 3.61
N VAL A 203 12.34 2.97 2.61
CA VAL A 203 12.76 1.76 1.88
C VAL A 203 14.07 2.01 1.13
N ARG A 204 14.16 3.15 0.43
CA ARG A 204 15.37 3.57 -0.28
C ARG A 204 16.55 3.67 0.67
N ALA A 205 16.38 4.37 1.80
CA ALA A 205 17.42 4.51 2.81
C ALA A 205 17.88 3.17 3.39
N HIS A 206 16.98 2.21 3.60
CA HIS A 206 17.34 0.88 4.06
C HIS A 206 18.16 0.12 2.99
N PHE A 207 17.73 0.14 1.74
CA PHE A 207 18.45 -0.53 0.64
C PHE A 207 19.84 0.08 0.42
N ASP A 208 19.96 1.40 0.45
CA ASP A 208 21.23 2.11 0.33
C ASP A 208 22.17 1.76 1.50
N ALA A 209 21.67 1.74 2.74
CA ALA A 209 22.45 1.41 3.92
C ALA A 209 22.97 -0.05 3.90
N ARG A 210 22.26 -0.96 3.24
CA ARG A 210 22.64 -2.36 3.03
C ARG A 210 23.52 -2.56 1.79
N GLY A 211 23.70 -1.53 0.96
CA GLY A 211 24.44 -1.65 -0.30
C GLY A 211 23.78 -2.60 -1.30
N LEU A 212 22.44 -2.70 -1.26
CA LEU A 212 21.70 -3.57 -2.15
C LEU A 212 21.63 -2.95 -3.56
N ASP A 213 21.74 -3.81 -4.58
CA ASP A 213 21.41 -3.42 -5.95
C ASP A 213 19.90 -3.54 -6.16
N TYR A 214 19.23 -2.41 -6.42
CA TYR A 214 17.78 -2.38 -6.57
C TYR A 214 17.34 -1.46 -7.72
N GLY A 215 16.19 -1.75 -8.28
CA GLY A 215 15.50 -0.86 -9.19
C GLY A 215 14.33 -0.17 -8.50
N GLU A 216 14.10 1.08 -8.86
CA GLU A 216 12.94 1.85 -8.41
C GLU A 216 12.13 2.30 -9.63
N THR A 217 10.80 2.21 -9.54
CA THR A 217 9.88 2.66 -10.58
C THR A 217 8.66 3.30 -9.95
N ARG A 218 8.27 4.47 -10.44
CA ARG A 218 7.02 5.12 -10.04
C ARG A 218 5.91 4.78 -11.03
N VAL A 219 4.79 4.28 -10.53
CA VAL A 219 3.54 4.15 -11.26
C VAL A 219 2.66 5.34 -10.91
N SER A 220 2.38 6.17 -11.92
CA SER A 220 1.45 7.30 -11.78
C SER A 220 0.02 6.79 -11.76
N ALA A 221 -0.77 7.33 -10.83
CA ALA A 221 -2.18 7.03 -10.72
C ALA A 221 -2.94 8.25 -10.21
N ASN A 222 -4.26 8.19 -10.30
CA ASN A 222 -5.15 9.24 -9.85
C ASN A 222 -6.31 8.64 -9.05
N LEU A 223 -6.73 9.38 -8.04
CA LEU A 223 -7.93 9.15 -7.27
C LEU A 223 -9.00 10.15 -7.74
N ASN A 224 -10.17 9.66 -8.15
CA ASN A 224 -11.31 10.53 -8.40
C ASN A 224 -11.76 11.13 -7.07
N ALA A 225 -11.72 12.45 -6.98
CA ALA A 225 -12.02 13.21 -5.77
C ALA A 225 -13.16 14.21 -5.99
N GLU A 226 -14.00 14.00 -7.01
CA GLU A 226 -15.09 14.92 -7.33
C GLU A 226 -16.01 15.10 -6.13
N GLU A 227 -16.34 14.01 -5.42
CA GLU A 227 -17.22 14.04 -4.25
C GLU A 227 -16.52 14.49 -2.95
N CYS A 228 -15.21 14.69 -2.97
CA CYS A 228 -14.47 15.15 -1.78
C CYS A 228 -14.65 16.65 -1.53
N PHE A 229 -15.18 17.39 -2.49
CA PHE A 229 -15.30 18.85 -2.45
C PHE A 229 -16.74 19.28 -2.75
N GLY A 230 -17.17 20.38 -2.11
CA GLY A 230 -18.53 20.91 -2.27
C GLY A 230 -19.49 20.43 -1.18
N GLU A 231 -20.72 20.08 -1.58
CA GLU A 231 -21.71 19.54 -0.62
C GLU A 231 -21.24 18.18 -0.09
N PRO A 232 -21.33 17.93 1.23
CA PRO A 232 -20.87 16.70 1.82
C PRO A 232 -21.61 15.47 1.26
N THR A 233 -20.87 14.47 0.78
CA THR A 233 -21.38 13.17 0.38
C THR A 233 -20.76 12.07 1.23
N GLU A 234 -21.42 10.93 1.33
CA GLU A 234 -20.86 9.76 2.05
C GLU A 234 -19.58 9.25 1.37
N VAL A 235 -19.56 9.21 0.05
CA VAL A 235 -18.38 8.79 -0.73
C VAL A 235 -17.21 9.73 -0.48
N GLY A 236 -17.41 11.03 -0.61
CA GLY A 236 -16.36 12.02 -0.35
C GLY A 236 -15.84 11.97 1.08
N GLN A 237 -16.74 11.82 2.06
CA GLN A 237 -16.38 11.68 3.47
C GLN A 237 -15.50 10.44 3.69
N ASN A 238 -15.89 9.26 3.16
CA ASN A 238 -15.13 8.02 3.30
C ASN A 238 -13.74 8.14 2.64
N ILE A 239 -13.65 8.76 1.46
CA ILE A 239 -12.37 8.97 0.78
C ILE A 239 -11.44 9.85 1.63
N VAL A 240 -11.93 10.99 2.14
CA VAL A 240 -11.10 11.90 2.95
C VAL A 240 -10.72 11.25 4.27
N ASP A 241 -11.65 10.57 4.95
CA ASP A 241 -11.38 9.86 6.19
C ASP A 241 -10.31 8.77 6.01
N PHE A 242 -10.34 8.05 4.86
CA PHE A 242 -9.29 7.10 4.52
C PHE A 242 -7.93 7.78 4.30
N ILE A 243 -7.89 8.89 3.57
CA ILE A 243 -6.65 9.65 3.34
C ILE A 243 -6.03 10.08 4.67
N VAL A 244 -6.83 10.61 5.59
CA VAL A 244 -6.31 11.13 6.87
C VAL A 244 -6.28 10.08 7.99
N GLN A 245 -6.73 8.86 7.72
CA GLN A 245 -6.75 7.73 8.67
C GLN A 245 -7.50 8.02 9.98
N THR A 246 -8.46 8.96 9.95
CA THR A 246 -9.33 9.30 11.08
C THR A 246 -10.67 9.85 10.59
N ARG A 247 -11.65 9.88 11.47
CA ARG A 247 -12.94 10.50 11.16
C ARG A 247 -12.80 12.03 11.18
N THR A 248 -12.88 12.65 10.02
CA THR A 248 -12.73 14.10 9.88
C THR A 248 -13.90 14.88 10.50
N ASP A 249 -15.10 14.27 10.62
CA ASP A 249 -16.24 14.88 11.32
C ASP A 249 -15.97 15.12 12.82
N GLN A 250 -15.00 14.41 13.40
CA GLN A 250 -14.56 14.57 14.80
C GLN A 250 -13.45 15.61 14.97
N LEU A 251 -12.86 16.10 13.88
CA LEU A 251 -11.83 17.13 13.92
C LEU A 251 -12.46 18.54 14.06
N PRO A 252 -11.73 19.50 14.66
CA PRO A 252 -12.13 20.90 14.66
C PRO A 252 -12.40 21.42 13.25
N THR A 253 -13.39 22.31 13.09
CA THR A 253 -13.76 22.87 11.78
C THR A 253 -12.57 23.49 11.03
N GLY A 254 -11.67 24.19 11.74
CA GLY A 254 -10.47 24.78 11.14
C GLY A 254 -9.55 23.71 10.51
N SER A 255 -9.34 22.59 11.23
CA SER A 255 -8.52 21.47 10.73
C SER A 255 -9.15 20.81 9.50
N ARG A 256 -10.47 20.64 9.49
CA ARG A 256 -11.18 20.10 8.31
C ARG A 256 -11.04 21.01 7.09
N ASN A 257 -11.16 22.32 7.29
CA ASN A 257 -11.00 23.29 6.22
C ASN A 257 -9.56 23.26 5.67
N ASP A 258 -8.55 23.25 6.55
CA ASP A 258 -7.14 23.18 6.14
C ASP A 258 -6.84 21.91 5.36
N ILE A 259 -7.39 20.74 5.78
CA ILE A 259 -7.27 19.48 5.04
C ILE A 259 -7.92 19.59 3.65
N SER A 260 -9.14 20.09 3.58
CA SER A 260 -9.85 20.30 2.31
C SER A 260 -9.09 21.25 1.38
N ASP A 261 -8.60 22.37 1.90
CA ASP A 261 -7.83 23.35 1.15
C ASP A 261 -6.51 22.77 0.63
N PHE A 262 -5.83 21.96 1.44
CA PHE A 262 -4.62 21.28 1.01
C PHE A 262 -4.93 20.28 -0.12
N LEU A 263 -5.89 19.39 0.08
CA LEU A 263 -6.26 18.40 -0.93
C LEU A 263 -6.71 19.10 -2.22
N MET A 264 -7.51 20.15 -2.14
CA MET A 264 -7.89 20.95 -3.30
C MET A 264 -6.67 21.57 -4.01
N SER A 265 -5.67 22.03 -3.25
CA SER A 265 -4.47 22.66 -3.80
C SER A 265 -3.56 21.71 -4.59
N ILE A 266 -3.71 20.41 -4.40
CA ILE A 266 -2.93 19.37 -5.11
C ILE A 266 -3.76 18.68 -6.20
N THR A 267 -5.02 19.07 -6.40
CA THR A 267 -5.86 18.48 -7.47
C THR A 267 -5.28 18.73 -8.86
N LYS A 268 -5.46 17.75 -9.72
CA LYS A 268 -5.15 17.85 -11.15
C LYS A 268 -6.46 17.70 -11.94
N GLY A 269 -6.60 18.47 -13.01
CA GLY A 269 -7.79 18.47 -13.87
C GLY A 269 -8.57 19.76 -13.78
N GLN A 270 -9.48 19.97 -14.74
CA GLN A 270 -10.44 21.07 -14.78
C GLN A 270 -11.82 20.53 -15.13
N GLY A 271 -12.86 20.98 -14.45
CA GLY A 271 -14.25 20.59 -14.71
C GLY A 271 -14.66 19.25 -14.07
N ALA A 272 -15.41 18.42 -14.77
CA ALA A 272 -16.05 17.20 -14.27
C ALA A 272 -15.08 16.06 -13.85
N THR A 273 -13.78 16.28 -13.84
CA THR A 273 -12.77 15.28 -13.44
C THR A 273 -11.77 15.90 -12.49
N THR A 274 -12.20 16.12 -11.26
CA THR A 274 -11.29 16.52 -10.17
C THR A 274 -10.58 15.29 -9.63
N CYS A 275 -9.27 15.20 -9.86
CA CYS A 275 -8.47 14.07 -9.43
C CYS A 275 -7.37 14.49 -8.45
N LEU A 276 -7.13 13.67 -7.44
CA LEU A 276 -5.92 13.76 -6.60
C LEU A 276 -4.85 12.83 -7.16
N PRO A 277 -3.59 13.26 -7.26
CA PRO A 277 -2.49 12.36 -7.57
C PRO A 277 -2.41 11.25 -6.53
N HIS A 278 -2.27 10.01 -7.01
CA HIS A 278 -2.17 8.83 -6.14
C HIS A 278 -1.08 7.88 -6.66
N PRO A 279 0.16 8.37 -6.79
CA PRO A 279 1.26 7.55 -7.27
C PRO A 279 1.67 6.49 -6.26
N VAL A 280 2.37 5.46 -6.75
CA VAL A 280 3.00 4.45 -5.93
C VAL A 280 4.41 4.19 -6.43
N ASP A 281 5.35 3.97 -5.52
CA ASP A 281 6.72 3.59 -5.83
C ASP A 281 6.89 2.08 -5.64
N ILE A 282 7.60 1.46 -6.57
CA ILE A 282 7.89 0.04 -6.61
C ILE A 282 9.40 -0.14 -6.52
N PHE A 283 9.84 -0.81 -5.47
CA PHE A 283 11.22 -1.22 -5.28
C PHE A 283 11.39 -2.68 -5.64
N ARG A 284 12.45 -3.00 -6.37
CA ARG A 284 12.79 -4.35 -6.79
C ARG A 284 14.22 -4.67 -6.40
N CYS A 285 14.43 -5.76 -5.69
CA CYS A 285 15.74 -6.23 -5.32
C CYS A 285 15.86 -7.73 -5.61
N LYS A 286 16.89 -8.13 -6.37
CA LYS A 286 17.18 -9.55 -6.62
C LYS A 286 18.16 -10.07 -5.58
N LYS A 287 17.89 -11.28 -5.10
CA LYS A 287 18.87 -12.02 -4.30
C LYS A 287 19.97 -12.50 -5.24
N PRO A 288 21.25 -12.19 -4.94
CA PRO A 288 22.40 -12.69 -5.69
C PRO A 288 22.45 -14.21 -5.84
#